data_e969c921e23180c4a731e348b5e9f811
#
_entry.id   e969c921e23180c4a731e348b5e9f811
#
_cell.length_a   1.000
_cell.length_b   1.000
_cell.length_c   1.000
_cell.angle_alpha   90.00
_cell.angle_beta   90.00
_cell.angle_gamma   90.00
#
_symmetry.space_group_name_H-M   'P 1'
#
loop_
_entity.id
_entity.type
_entity.pdbx_description
1 polymer ?
#
loop_
_entity_poly.entity_id
_entity_poly.type
_entity_poly.pdbx_seq_one_letter_code
_entity_poly.pdbx_strand_id
1 'polypeptide(L)'
;QNQSSAASDVYKRQDKATVTDDNPRYENPARIREEVIGNLKNISEIGNRKLAIKKAISELKRGDLLLIAGKGHEKFQSIMGKKFPFDDVKIAEKYLQKK
;
A
#
# COMPACT_ATOMS: atom_id res chain seq x y z
N GLN A 1 -18.66 3.42 4.27
CA GLN A 1 -17.86 3.68 4.39
C GLN A 1 -17.35 4.97 4.05
N ASN A 2 -16.97 5.59 4.78
CA ASN A 2 -16.53 6.76 4.66
C ASN A 2 -15.14 6.92 4.59
N GLN A 3 -14.53 5.81 4.45
CA GLN A 3 -13.15 5.69 4.36
C GLN A 3 -12.62 6.49 3.23
N SER A 4 -13.37 6.63 2.17
CA SER A 4 -12.88 7.27 0.96
C SER A 4 -12.56 8.75 1.15
N SER A 5 -13.31 9.46 1.96
CA SER A 5 -13.05 10.87 2.19
C SER A 5 -11.74 11.11 2.92
N ALA A 6 -11.50 10.36 3.99
CA ALA A 6 -10.26 10.48 4.75
C ALA A 6 -9.07 10.04 3.91
N ALA A 7 -9.21 8.97 3.14
CA ALA A 7 -8.14 8.49 2.28
C ALA A 7 -7.77 9.52 1.22
N SER A 8 -8.76 10.19 0.64
CA SER A 8 -8.51 11.21 -0.35
C SER A 8 -7.72 12.37 0.23
N ASP A 9 -8.05 12.80 1.45
CA ASP A 9 -7.32 13.87 2.09
C ASP A 9 -5.87 13.51 2.35
N VAL A 10 -5.61 12.27 2.79
CA VAL A 10 -4.25 11.79 3.01
C VAL A 10 -3.49 11.78 1.69
N TYR A 11 -4.07 11.23 0.62
CA TYR A 11 -3.40 11.16 -0.66
C TYR A 11 -3.11 12.54 -1.24
N LYS A 12 -4.01 13.48 -1.05
CA LYS A 12 -3.82 14.83 -1.59
C LYS A 12 -2.67 15.58 -0.92
N ARG A 13 -2.32 15.19 0.30
CA ARG A 13 -1.27 15.85 1.05
C ARG A 13 0.08 15.19 0.89
N GLN A 14 0.15 14.05 0.16
CA GLN A 14 1.40 13.35 -0.03
C GLN A 14 2.11 13.87 -1.27
N ASP A 15 3.43 13.92 -1.25
CA ASP A 15 4.21 14.23 -2.43
C ASP A 15 4.13 13.09 -3.43
N LYS A 16 4.12 11.85 -2.94
CA LYS A 16 3.97 10.67 -3.75
C LYS A 16 3.07 9.70 -3.02
N ALA A 17 2.23 9.02 -3.74
CA ALA A 17 1.39 7.97 -3.16
C ALA A 17 1.31 6.79 -4.10
N THR A 18 1.27 5.59 -3.55
CA THR A 18 1.12 4.35 -4.31
C THR A 18 -0.03 3.57 -3.70
N VAL A 19 -0.93 3.11 -4.55
CA VAL A 19 -2.03 2.24 -4.13
C VAL A 19 -1.62 0.81 -4.43
N THR A 20 -1.75 -0.06 -3.44
CA THR A 20 -1.38 -1.47 -3.56
C THR A 20 -2.43 -2.35 -2.88
N ASP A 21 -2.30 -3.66 -3.07
CA ASP A 21 -3.27 -4.59 -2.50
C ASP A 21 -3.07 -4.77 -1.00
N ASP A 22 -4.18 -4.88 -0.30
CA ASP A 22 -4.18 -5.24 1.10
C ASP A 22 -4.84 -6.62 1.22
N ASN A 23 -6.12 -6.70 1.50
CA ASN A 23 -6.85 -7.96 1.60
C ASN A 23 -7.98 -7.96 0.58
N PRO A 24 -7.71 -8.34 -0.69
CA PRO A 24 -8.78 -8.35 -1.69
C PRO A 24 -9.86 -9.40 -1.43
N ARG A 25 -9.53 -10.42 -0.67
CA ARG A 25 -10.46 -11.52 -0.35
C ARG A 25 -10.98 -12.15 -1.62
N TYR A 26 -12.29 -12.05 -1.88
CA TYR A 26 -12.88 -12.62 -3.09
C TYR A 26 -13.10 -11.58 -4.19
N GLU A 27 -12.74 -10.34 -3.96
CA GLU A 27 -12.94 -9.30 -4.93
C GLU A 27 -11.77 -9.20 -5.90
N ASN A 28 -11.99 -8.58 -7.02
CA ASN A 28 -10.94 -8.34 -8.00
C ASN A 28 -10.02 -7.23 -7.46
N PRO A 29 -8.75 -7.53 -7.21
CA PRO A 29 -7.85 -6.52 -6.62
C PRO A 29 -7.71 -5.26 -7.46
N ALA A 30 -7.69 -5.41 -8.79
CA ALA A 30 -7.55 -4.26 -9.68
C ALA A 30 -8.74 -3.32 -9.56
N ARG A 31 -9.93 -3.85 -9.36
CA ARG A 31 -11.11 -3.01 -9.17
C ARG A 31 -11.07 -2.26 -7.86
N ILE A 32 -10.58 -2.91 -6.81
CA ILE A 32 -10.42 -2.25 -5.52
C ILE A 32 -9.47 -1.08 -5.66
N ARG A 33 -8.33 -1.29 -6.32
CA ARG A 33 -7.34 -0.23 -6.52
C ARG A 33 -7.92 0.92 -7.32
N GLU A 34 -8.69 0.59 -8.36
CA GLU A 34 -9.33 1.59 -9.20
C GLU A 34 -10.28 2.45 -8.40
N GLU A 35 -11.05 1.84 -7.52
CA GLU A 35 -11.99 2.56 -6.67
C GLU A 35 -11.27 3.48 -5.68
N VAL A 36 -10.16 3.01 -5.11
CA VAL A 36 -9.39 3.82 -4.17
C VAL A 36 -8.77 5.02 -4.88
N ILE A 37 -8.24 4.81 -6.07
CA ILE A 37 -7.62 5.88 -6.83
C ILE A 37 -8.66 6.91 -7.27
N GLY A 38 -9.81 6.43 -7.76
CA GLY A 38 -10.90 7.30 -8.19
C GLY A 38 -10.42 8.37 -9.14
N ASN A 39 -10.64 9.63 -8.77
CA ASN A 39 -10.21 10.75 -9.60
C ASN A 39 -8.91 11.39 -9.13
N LEU A 40 -8.21 10.76 -8.21
CA LEU A 40 -6.94 11.29 -7.74
C LEU A 40 -5.89 11.20 -8.85
N LYS A 41 -5.04 12.21 -8.95
CA LYS A 41 -3.99 12.27 -9.96
C LYS A 41 -2.64 12.02 -9.32
N ASN A 42 -1.69 11.62 -10.14
CA ASN A 42 -0.32 11.39 -9.70
C ASN A 42 -0.20 10.30 -8.64
N ILE A 43 -1.04 9.27 -8.77
CA ILE A 43 -1.02 8.11 -7.90
C ILE A 43 -0.42 6.95 -8.68
N SER A 44 0.59 6.30 -8.13
CA SER A 44 1.13 5.07 -8.70
C SER A 44 0.28 3.90 -8.27
N GLU A 45 0.23 2.87 -9.11
CA GLU A 45 -0.52 1.68 -8.79
C GLU A 45 0.38 0.47 -8.95
N ILE A 46 0.63 -0.27 -7.87
CA ILE A 46 1.43 -1.48 -7.90
C ILE A 46 0.70 -2.52 -7.08
N GLY A 47 0.07 -3.49 -7.75
CA GLY A 47 -0.77 -4.48 -7.07
C GLY A 47 -0.01 -5.32 -6.05
N ASN A 48 1.18 -5.79 -6.41
CA ASN A 48 1.97 -6.60 -5.50
C ASN A 48 2.49 -5.73 -4.36
N ARG A 49 2.01 -6.01 -3.14
CA ARG A 49 2.31 -5.18 -1.98
C ARG A 49 3.80 -5.18 -1.63
N LYS A 50 4.46 -6.33 -1.76
CA LYS A 50 5.90 -6.43 -1.47
C LYS A 50 6.69 -5.54 -2.43
N LEU A 51 6.36 -5.57 -3.72
CA LEU A 51 7.02 -4.74 -4.72
C LEU A 51 6.74 -3.25 -4.48
N ALA A 52 5.52 -2.93 -4.06
CA ALA A 52 5.15 -1.55 -3.75
C ALA A 52 6.00 -1.01 -2.60
N ILE A 53 6.15 -1.80 -1.54
CA ILE A 53 6.96 -1.41 -0.38
C ILE A 53 8.43 -1.29 -0.78
N LYS A 54 8.94 -2.26 -1.53
CA LYS A 54 10.32 -2.24 -2.00
C LYS A 54 10.62 -0.99 -2.81
N LYS A 55 9.74 -0.67 -3.75
CA LYS A 55 9.93 0.50 -4.60
C LYS A 55 9.88 1.79 -3.79
N ALA A 56 8.91 1.91 -2.89
CA ALA A 56 8.77 3.10 -2.07
C ALA A 56 10.03 3.32 -1.21
N ILE A 57 10.56 2.25 -0.63
CA ILE A 57 11.78 2.36 0.17
C ILE A 57 12.98 2.74 -0.70
N SER A 58 13.07 2.19 -1.90
CA SER A 58 14.19 2.52 -2.79
C SER A 58 14.22 3.99 -3.18
N GLU A 59 13.07 4.64 -3.15
CA GLU A 59 12.96 6.04 -3.53
C GLU A 59 13.10 7.00 -2.36
N LEU A 60 13.18 6.49 -1.12
CA LEU A 60 13.34 7.34 0.04
C LEU A 60 14.71 8.00 0.06
N LYS A 61 14.72 9.28 0.32
CA LYS A 61 15.94 10.05 0.49
C LYS A 61 16.01 10.54 1.93
N ARG A 62 17.17 11.03 2.30
CA ARG A 62 17.37 11.54 3.66
C ARG A 62 16.32 12.63 3.95
N GLY A 63 15.64 12.50 5.05
CA GLY A 63 14.59 13.43 5.44
C GLY A 63 13.20 13.06 4.99
N ASP A 64 13.08 12.03 4.14
CA ASP A 64 11.77 11.58 3.67
C ASP A 64 11.09 10.69 4.72
N LEU A 65 9.78 10.65 4.66
CA LEU A 65 8.97 9.80 5.52
C LEU A 65 8.07 8.93 4.67
N LEU A 66 8.08 7.62 4.91
CA LEU A 66 7.18 6.69 4.23
C LEU A 66 6.13 6.20 5.22
N LEU A 67 4.87 6.38 4.85
CA LEU A 67 3.76 5.83 5.61
C LEU A 67 3.21 4.61 4.88
N ILE A 68 3.19 3.45 5.54
CA ILE A 68 2.58 2.23 5.01
C ILE A 68 1.29 2.01 5.79
N ALA A 69 0.17 2.04 5.09
CA ALA A 69 -1.13 1.99 5.73
C ALA A 69 -1.94 0.79 5.25
N GLY A 70 -2.95 0.43 6.02
CA GLY A 70 -3.91 -0.60 5.66
C GLY A 70 -3.90 -1.80 6.58
N LYS A 71 -2.75 -2.44 6.75
CA LYS A 71 -2.72 -3.67 7.55
C LYS A 71 -2.61 -3.46 9.05
N GLY A 72 -2.04 -2.34 9.46
CA GLY A 72 -1.75 -2.18 10.87
C GLY A 72 -0.83 -3.29 11.33
N HIS A 73 -1.29 -4.10 12.29
CA HIS A 73 -0.49 -5.21 12.80
C HIS A 73 -0.89 -6.57 12.23
N GLU A 74 -1.74 -6.60 11.22
CA GLU A 74 -2.05 -7.86 10.54
C GLU A 74 -0.81 -8.41 9.85
N LYS A 75 -0.64 -9.73 9.89
CA LYS A 75 0.54 -10.36 9.34
C LYS A 75 0.21 -11.34 8.21
N PHE A 76 -0.84 -11.07 7.47
CA PHE A 76 -1.25 -11.90 6.35
C PHE A 76 -2.00 -11.08 5.30
N GLN A 77 -2.08 -11.62 4.09
CA GLN A 77 -2.99 -11.13 3.07
C GLN A 77 -4.05 -12.19 2.80
N SER A 78 -5.30 -11.79 2.76
CA SER A 78 -6.41 -12.70 2.48
C SER A 78 -6.79 -12.56 1.02
N ILE A 79 -6.58 -13.63 0.24
CA ILE A 79 -6.83 -13.64 -1.20
C ILE A 79 -7.59 -14.90 -1.54
N MET A 80 -8.78 -14.75 -2.11
CA MET A 80 -9.61 -15.89 -2.54
C MET A 80 -9.80 -16.93 -1.44
N GLY A 81 -10.07 -16.48 -0.24
CA GLY A 81 -10.32 -17.36 0.90
C GLY A 81 -9.10 -17.94 1.57
N LYS A 82 -7.91 -17.59 1.10
CA LYS A 82 -6.66 -18.11 1.69
C LYS A 82 -5.89 -16.97 2.32
N LYS A 83 -5.19 -17.29 3.40
CA LYS A 83 -4.33 -16.33 4.08
C LYS A 83 -2.88 -16.63 3.73
N PHE A 84 -2.22 -15.63 3.17
CA PHE A 84 -0.81 -15.76 2.83
C PHE A 84 0.00 -14.91 3.83
N PRO A 85 1.08 -15.44 4.40
CA PRO A 85 1.88 -14.67 5.34
C PRO A 85 2.37 -13.37 4.71
N PHE A 86 2.20 -12.27 5.40
CA PHE A 86 2.66 -10.97 4.93
C PHE A 86 2.76 -10.01 6.10
N ASP A 87 3.94 -9.50 6.35
CA ASP A 87 4.18 -8.62 7.48
C ASP A 87 4.86 -7.35 6.96
N ASP A 88 4.11 -6.24 6.92
CA ASP A 88 4.60 -4.96 6.41
C ASP A 88 5.88 -4.52 7.11
N VAL A 89 5.94 -4.69 8.41
CA VAL A 89 7.09 -4.24 9.21
C VAL A 89 8.34 -5.02 8.83
N LYS A 90 8.23 -6.35 8.74
CA LYS A 90 9.37 -7.19 8.39
C LYS A 90 9.88 -6.91 6.99
N ILE A 91 8.95 -6.71 6.06
CA ILE A 91 9.33 -6.41 4.68
C ILE A 91 10.02 -5.06 4.60
N ALA A 92 9.47 -4.06 5.27
CA ALA A 92 10.07 -2.74 5.28
C ALA A 92 11.46 -2.76 5.91
N GLU A 93 11.62 -3.46 7.02
CA GLU A 93 12.92 -3.59 7.68
C GLU A 93 13.95 -4.24 6.77
N LYS A 94 13.53 -5.30 6.08
CA LYS A 94 14.42 -6.01 5.16
C LYS A 94 14.98 -5.08 4.08
N TYR A 95 14.12 -4.29 3.46
CA TYR A 95 14.56 -3.42 2.38
C TYR A 95 15.29 -2.16 2.88
N LEU A 96 14.96 -1.69 4.07
CA LEU A 96 15.72 -0.60 4.67
C LEU A 96 17.15 -1.01 4.98
N GLN A 97 17.36 -2.26 5.43
CA GLN A 97 18.70 -2.75 5.72
C GLN A 97 19.54 -2.91 4.47
N LYS A 98 18.93 -3.14 3.33
CA LYS A 98 19.65 -3.29 2.08
C LYS A 98 19.95 -1.94 1.42
N LYS A 99 19.41 -0.90 1.96
CA LYS A 99 19.56 0.44 1.41
C LYS A 99 20.83 1.20 1.92
#